data_4e5ec264bb1cfb036632290720e7e482
#
_entry.id   4e5ec264bb1cfb036632290720e7e482
#
_cell.length_a   1.000
_cell.length_b   1.000
_cell.length_c   1.000
_cell.angle_alpha   90.00
_cell.angle_beta   90.00
_cell.angle_gamma   90.00
#
_symmetry.space_group_name_H-M   'P 1'
#
loop_
_entity.id
_entity.type
_entity.pdbx_description
1 polymer ?
#
loop_
_entity_poly.entity_id
_entity_poly.type
_entity_poly.pdbx_seq_one_letter_code
_entity_poly.pdbx_strand_id
1 'polypeptide(L)'
;TGIQLEVGTSASDFEFLPFDVNLQRCQRYFFKFLAQKYMYAINSGNTYSRYTASFPVQMRTTPTTTVAYSNNGTGHGVQFENANDVTLYVNGRGSSETQINSGSFVAEI
;
A
#
# COMPACT_ATOMS: atom_id res chain seq x y z
N THR A 1 -3.18 -28.48 -2.86
CA THR A 1 -3.00 -28.70 -4.32
C THR A 1 -1.99 -27.69 -4.83
N GLY A 2 -0.75 -28.12 -5.05
CA GLY A 2 0.31 -27.30 -5.62
C GLY A 2 0.31 -27.43 -7.14
N ILE A 3 0.43 -26.30 -7.85
CA ILE A 3 0.69 -26.26 -9.28
C ILE A 3 2.01 -25.50 -9.46
N GLN A 4 2.95 -26.09 -10.18
CA GLN A 4 4.22 -25.46 -10.52
C GLN A 4 4.32 -25.34 -12.04
N LEU A 5 4.62 -24.13 -12.50
CA LEU A 5 4.92 -23.83 -13.90
C LEU A 5 6.40 -23.49 -14.03
N GLU A 6 7.12 -24.21 -14.86
CA GLU A 6 8.55 -24.01 -15.07
C GLU A 6 8.90 -24.05 -16.56
N VAL A 7 10.00 -23.40 -16.92
CA VAL A 7 10.56 -23.45 -18.26
C VAL A 7 11.61 -24.54 -18.27
N GLY A 8 11.38 -25.59 -19.05
CA GLY A 8 12.31 -26.70 -19.15
C GLY A 8 11.80 -27.83 -20.03
N THR A 9 12.63 -28.83 -20.28
CA THR A 9 12.30 -30.03 -21.06
C THR A 9 11.84 -31.21 -20.21
N SER A 10 12.00 -31.11 -18.89
CA SER A 10 11.56 -32.10 -17.89
C SER A 10 11.05 -31.39 -16.64
N ALA A 11 10.04 -31.97 -15.99
CA ALA A 11 9.53 -31.44 -14.72
C ALA A 11 10.58 -31.65 -13.62
N SER A 12 10.80 -30.62 -12.81
CA SER A 12 11.57 -30.71 -11.57
C SER A 12 10.67 -31.12 -10.40
N ASP A 13 11.29 -31.46 -9.25
CA ASP A 13 10.56 -31.73 -8.04
C ASP A 13 9.79 -30.48 -7.60
N PHE A 14 8.56 -30.66 -7.07
CA PHE A 14 7.74 -29.56 -6.60
C PHE A 14 8.41 -28.81 -5.44
N GLU A 15 8.65 -27.51 -5.63
CA GLU A 15 9.28 -26.66 -4.62
C GLU A 15 8.27 -26.24 -3.55
N PHE A 16 8.36 -26.83 -2.37
CA PHE A 16 7.60 -26.40 -1.19
C PHE A 16 8.31 -25.23 -0.51
N LEU A 17 7.78 -24.03 -0.71
CA LEU A 17 8.23 -22.87 0.04
C LEU A 17 7.46 -22.75 1.36
N PRO A 18 8.13 -22.43 2.49
CA PRO A 18 7.44 -22.01 3.70
C PRO A 18 6.47 -20.87 3.43
N PHE A 19 5.33 -20.88 4.12
CA PHE A 19 4.25 -19.91 3.87
C PHE A 19 4.73 -18.46 4.00
N ASP A 20 5.54 -18.17 5.01
CA ASP A 20 6.11 -16.84 5.27
C ASP A 20 6.99 -16.34 4.12
N VAL A 21 7.84 -17.21 3.57
CA VAL A 21 8.68 -16.89 2.41
C VAL A 21 7.83 -16.62 1.17
N ASN A 22 6.81 -17.45 0.95
CA ASN A 22 5.90 -17.26 -0.19
C ASN A 22 5.08 -15.98 -0.04
N LEU A 23 4.60 -15.67 1.17
CA LEU A 23 3.89 -14.43 1.48
C LEU A 23 4.76 -13.20 1.20
N GLN A 24 6.01 -13.20 1.66
CA GLN A 24 6.95 -12.10 1.39
C GLN A 24 7.20 -11.90 -0.10
N ARG A 25 7.34 -12.99 -0.87
CA ARG A 25 7.46 -12.92 -2.33
C ARG A 25 6.24 -12.26 -2.97
N CYS A 26 5.03 -12.63 -2.54
CA CYS A 26 3.79 -12.02 -3.03
C CYS A 26 3.67 -10.54 -2.65
N GLN A 27 4.07 -10.18 -1.43
CA GLN A 27 4.01 -8.80 -0.92
C GLN A 27 4.94 -7.84 -1.68
N ARG A 28 5.96 -8.33 -2.37
CA ARG A 28 6.81 -7.51 -3.26
C ARG A 28 6.08 -7.01 -4.51
N TYR A 29 4.96 -7.63 -4.87
CA TYR A 29 4.16 -7.26 -6.03
C TYR A 29 2.83 -6.63 -5.66
N PHE A 30 2.25 -7.06 -4.54
CA PHE A 30 0.95 -6.60 -4.10
C PHE A 30 0.89 -6.50 -2.58
N PHE A 31 0.47 -5.36 -2.09
CA PHE A 31 0.17 -5.14 -0.69
C PHE A 31 -1.15 -4.39 -0.55
N LYS A 32 -1.98 -4.80 0.42
CA LYS A 32 -3.25 -4.16 0.74
C LYS A 32 -3.41 -4.06 2.24
N PHE A 33 -3.80 -2.90 2.72
CA PHE A 33 -4.30 -2.74 4.08
C PHE A 33 -5.79 -2.43 4.06
N LEU A 34 -6.52 -2.96 5.04
CA LEU A 34 -7.96 -2.79 5.21
C LEU A 34 -8.31 -2.07 6.51
N ALA A 35 -7.30 -1.64 7.27
CA ALA A 35 -7.52 -0.96 8.53
C ALA A 35 -7.93 0.50 8.30
N GLN A 36 -8.98 0.93 8.98
CA GLN A 36 -9.36 2.33 9.05
C GLN A 36 -8.27 3.12 9.75
N LYS A 37 -7.76 4.15 9.08
CA LYS A 37 -6.79 5.11 9.63
C LYS A 37 -7.42 6.49 9.62
N TYR A 38 -7.39 7.14 10.77
CA TYR A 38 -7.91 8.49 10.91
C TYR A 38 -6.76 9.48 10.79
N MET A 39 -6.95 10.49 9.95
CA MET A 39 -6.04 11.62 9.83
C MET A 39 -6.79 12.87 10.21
N TYR A 40 -6.28 13.58 11.19
CA TYR A 40 -6.83 14.87 11.62
C TYR A 40 -6.01 15.99 10.99
N ALA A 41 -6.69 16.84 10.21
CA ALA A 41 -6.13 18.10 9.81
C ALA A 41 -6.64 19.19 10.76
N ILE A 42 -5.82 19.62 11.70
CA ILE A 42 -6.13 20.74 12.59
C ILE A 42 -5.64 22.01 11.90
N ASN A 43 -6.57 22.94 11.55
CA ASN A 43 -6.14 24.04 10.72
C ASN A 43 -6.73 25.41 10.85
N SER A 44 -5.83 26.34 10.94
CA SER A 44 -5.90 27.69 10.41
C SER A 44 -4.85 27.83 9.29
N GLY A 45 -5.21 27.55 8.02
CA GLY A 45 -4.30 27.75 6.90
C GLY A 45 -4.01 26.47 6.05
N ASN A 46 -3.14 26.61 5.06
CA ASN A 46 -2.75 25.52 4.15
C ASN A 46 -1.83 24.49 4.82
N THR A 47 -2.28 23.80 5.86
CA THR A 47 -1.48 22.79 6.55
C THR A 47 -1.92 21.40 6.12
N TYR A 48 -0.95 20.56 5.80
CA TYR A 48 -1.18 19.17 5.42
C TYR A 48 -0.93 18.26 6.62
N SER A 49 -1.87 17.39 6.92
CA SER A 49 -1.61 16.22 7.75
C SER A 49 -1.11 15.10 6.87
N ARG A 50 -0.08 14.40 7.32
CA ARG A 50 0.56 13.31 6.58
C ARG A 50 0.51 12.02 7.37
N TYR A 51 0.35 10.92 6.65
CA TYR A 51 0.46 9.58 7.18
C TYR A 51 1.37 8.76 6.26
N THR A 52 2.45 8.24 6.82
CA THR A 52 3.36 7.36 6.10
C THR A 52 3.07 5.91 6.48
N ALA A 53 2.76 5.10 5.49
CA ALA A 53 2.58 3.66 5.62
C ALA A 53 3.79 2.95 5.02
N SER A 54 4.56 2.25 5.85
CA SER A 54 5.67 1.42 5.40
C SER A 54 5.17 0.04 4.96
N PHE A 55 5.74 -0.47 3.88
CA PHE A 55 5.42 -1.82 3.41
C PHE A 55 6.15 -2.87 4.26
N PRO A 56 5.54 -4.04 4.49
CA PRO A 56 6.16 -5.11 5.28
C PRO A 56 7.41 -5.69 4.61
N VAL A 57 7.49 -5.58 3.29
CA VAL A 57 8.63 -6.00 2.46
C VAL A 57 8.82 -4.94 1.38
N GLN A 58 10.07 -4.66 1.02
CA GLN A 58 10.36 -3.78 -0.10
C GLN A 58 9.69 -4.28 -1.38
N MET A 59 8.87 -3.45 -1.99
CA MET A 59 8.21 -3.77 -3.26
C MET A 59 9.23 -3.80 -4.41
N ARG A 60 8.89 -4.50 -5.47
CA ARG A 60 9.79 -4.67 -6.61
C ARG A 60 10.13 -3.36 -7.32
N THR A 61 9.14 -2.50 -7.45
CA THR A 61 9.24 -1.15 -8.03
C THR A 61 8.40 -0.20 -7.20
N THR A 62 8.42 1.08 -7.52
CA THR A 62 7.43 2.03 -7.00
C THR A 62 6.03 1.56 -7.41
N PRO A 63 5.13 1.28 -6.45
CA PRO A 63 3.83 0.73 -6.76
C PRO A 63 2.88 1.77 -7.34
N THR A 64 1.90 1.32 -8.11
CA THR A 64 0.69 2.09 -8.38
C THR A 64 -0.20 2.06 -7.14
N THR A 65 -0.50 3.23 -6.59
CA THR A 65 -1.23 3.39 -5.34
C THR A 65 -2.70 3.73 -5.59
N THR A 66 -3.59 2.94 -5.00
CA THR A 66 -5.04 3.22 -4.98
C THR A 66 -5.51 3.28 -3.54
N VAL A 67 -6.05 4.42 -3.10
CA VAL A 67 -6.51 4.62 -1.73
C VAL A 67 -7.96 5.07 -1.73
N ALA A 68 -8.77 4.42 -0.89
CA ALA A 68 -10.16 4.81 -0.65
C ALA A 68 -10.25 5.66 0.62
N TYR A 69 -10.84 6.82 0.50
CA TYR A 69 -11.05 7.76 1.59
C TYR A 69 -12.54 7.91 1.88
N SER A 70 -12.90 8.05 3.15
CA SER A 70 -14.20 8.65 3.57
C SER A 70 -13.89 10.03 4.11
N ASN A 71 -14.56 11.03 3.58
CA ASN A 71 -14.05 12.37 3.74
C ASN A 71 -15.05 13.40 4.22
N ASN A 72 -14.57 14.25 5.13
CA ASN A 72 -15.09 15.57 5.39
C ASN A 72 -14.07 16.70 5.06
N GLY A 73 -12.91 16.38 4.49
CA GLY A 73 -11.87 17.34 4.15
C GLY A 73 -11.88 17.76 2.68
N THR A 74 -11.22 18.86 2.37
CA THR A 74 -11.23 19.51 1.05
C THR A 74 -10.18 19.01 0.05
N GLY A 75 -9.27 18.12 0.46
CA GLY A 75 -8.26 17.55 -0.43
C GLY A 75 -7.47 16.44 0.24
N HIS A 76 -7.26 15.37 -0.49
CA HIS A 76 -6.48 14.22 -0.03
C HIS A 76 -5.79 13.56 -1.23
N GLY A 77 -4.73 12.84 -0.97
CA GLY A 77 -4.02 12.13 -2.05
C GLY A 77 -2.74 11.46 -1.59
N VAL A 78 -2.00 10.98 -2.58
CA VAL A 78 -0.65 10.46 -2.40
C VAL A 78 0.32 11.61 -2.60
N GLN A 79 1.24 11.83 -1.66
CA GLN A 79 2.25 12.86 -1.75
C GLN A 79 3.59 12.31 -2.26
N PHE A 80 4.02 11.20 -1.68
CA PHE A 80 5.23 10.49 -2.08
C PHE A 80 4.97 9.00 -2.08
N GLU A 81 5.53 8.31 -3.04
CA GLU A 81 5.52 6.85 -3.12
C GLU A 81 6.89 6.35 -3.59
N ASN A 82 7.34 5.27 -2.98
CA ASN A 82 8.56 4.56 -3.35
C ASN A 82 8.39 3.06 -3.04
N ALA A 83 9.41 2.26 -3.29
CA ALA A 83 9.33 0.81 -3.07
C ALA A 83 9.23 0.38 -1.59
N ASN A 84 9.46 1.28 -0.62
CA ASN A 84 9.48 0.95 0.81
C ASN A 84 8.26 1.49 1.56
N ASP A 85 7.72 2.63 1.12
CA ASP A 85 6.64 3.31 1.80
C ASP A 85 5.81 4.20 0.86
N VAL A 86 4.67 4.63 1.37
CA VAL A 86 3.82 5.64 0.77
C VAL A 86 3.44 6.69 1.80
N THR A 87 3.52 7.95 1.42
CA THR A 87 3.04 9.06 2.25
C THR A 87 1.76 9.62 1.66
N LEU A 88 0.69 9.51 2.43
CA LEU A 88 -0.63 10.06 2.14
C LEU A 88 -0.78 11.43 2.81
N TYR A 89 -1.52 12.33 2.20
CA TYR A 89 -1.80 13.63 2.76
C TYR A 89 -3.30 13.95 2.77
N VAL A 90 -3.66 14.77 3.72
CA VAL A 90 -4.97 15.41 3.80
C VAL A 90 -4.76 16.91 3.97
N ASN A 91 -5.41 17.68 3.12
CA ASN A 91 -5.49 19.14 3.25
C ASN A 91 -6.85 19.50 3.82
N GLY A 92 -6.88 20.11 5.00
CA GLY A 92 -8.12 20.54 5.65
C GLY A 92 -8.14 22.02 5.90
N ARG A 93 -9.25 22.67 5.57
CA ARG A 93 -9.60 23.98 6.12
C ARG A 93 -10.54 23.76 7.30
N GLY A 94 -10.08 24.10 8.50
CA GLY A 94 -10.81 23.82 9.74
C GLY A 94 -10.48 22.45 10.33
N SER A 95 -11.07 22.10 11.47
CA SER A 95 -10.92 20.78 12.06
C SER A 95 -11.72 19.76 11.25
N SER A 96 -11.08 19.09 10.30
CA SER A 96 -11.70 18.04 9.52
C SER A 96 -10.99 16.71 9.75
N GLU A 97 -11.78 15.67 9.91
CA GLU A 97 -11.34 14.29 9.99
C GLU A 97 -11.43 13.66 8.61
N THR A 98 -10.38 13.03 8.18
CA THR A 98 -10.39 12.18 6.99
C THR A 98 -10.02 10.77 7.37
N GLN A 99 -10.86 9.84 6.98
CA GLN A 99 -10.65 8.44 7.22
C GLN A 99 -10.11 7.77 5.95
N ILE A 100 -9.00 7.06 6.09
CA ILE A 100 -8.50 6.16 5.06
C ILE A 100 -9.12 4.79 5.31
N ASN A 101 -9.95 4.32 4.41
CA ASN A 101 -10.66 3.04 4.55
C ASN A 101 -9.81 1.86 4.11
N SER A 102 -9.10 2.02 3.01
CA SER A 102 -8.19 0.99 2.48
C SER A 102 -7.17 1.59 1.54
N GLY A 103 -6.05 0.91 1.40
CA GLY A 103 -5.05 1.20 0.38
C GLY A 103 -4.60 -0.08 -0.30
N SER A 104 -4.49 -0.08 -1.61
CA SER A 104 -3.88 -1.15 -2.40
C SER A 104 -2.70 -0.61 -3.20
N PHE A 105 -1.63 -1.38 -3.22
CA PHE A 105 -0.36 -1.03 -3.83
C PHE A 105 0.06 -2.18 -4.75
N VAL A 106 0.22 -1.87 -6.03
CA VAL A 106 0.52 -2.86 -7.06
C VAL A 106 1.82 -2.46 -7.74
N ALA A 107 2.83 -3.30 -7.62
CA ALA A 107 4.12 -3.16 -8.28
C ALA A 107 4.19 -4.15 -9.45
N GLU A 108 3.58 -3.80 -10.56
CA GLU A 108 3.62 -4.63 -11.77
C GLU A 108 5.00 -4.58 -12.45
N ILE A 109 5.20 -5.57 -13.32
CA ILE A 109 6.45 -5.75 -14.08
C ILE A 109 6.47 -4.81 -15.29
#